data_abbb33b3bf4337ec861c39949e3d99be
#
_entry.id   abbb33b3bf4337ec861c39949e3d99be
#
_cell.length_a   1.000
_cell.length_b   1.000
_cell.length_c   1.000
_cell.angle_alpha   90.00
_cell.angle_beta   90.00
_cell.angle_gamma   90.00
#
_symmetry.space_group_name_H-M   'P 1'
#
loop_
_entity.id
_entity.type
_entity.pdbx_description
1 polymer ?
#
loop_
_entity_poly.entity_id
_entity_poly.type
_entity_poly.pdbx_seq_one_letter_code
_entity_poly.pdbx_strand_id
1 'polypeptide(L)'
;MVKRLKLNEKTLREAEPKPGVSYQIFDTEVIGFAARVQASGARTFTIDYRHAGRQRRMTIGRWPEWSVTAARERAKELRRAIDEGQDPLAARDDWRGAPHVTDMIDRYIAEHLPKLAKTNAGDQVSMLKKMVEPAWGNRLVTEITKSDVAKFLDFVAEGRPRPSKAKPNN
;
A
#
# COMPACT_ATOMS: atom_id res chain seq x y z
N MET A 1 -8.47 -31.12 8.36
CA MET A 1 -8.65 -30.57 9.72
C MET A 1 -7.88 -29.27 9.85
N VAL A 2 -8.53 -28.17 10.23
CA VAL A 2 -7.88 -26.85 10.38
C VAL A 2 -7.16 -26.83 11.72
N LYS A 3 -5.83 -26.67 11.72
CA LYS A 3 -5.04 -26.62 12.95
C LYS A 3 -5.20 -25.23 13.60
N ARG A 4 -5.66 -25.20 14.86
CA ARG A 4 -5.79 -23.96 15.66
C ARG A 4 -4.94 -24.10 16.90
N LEU A 5 -4.09 -23.12 17.18
CA LEU A 5 -3.25 -23.06 18.38
C LEU A 5 -2.75 -21.62 18.59
N LYS A 6 -2.30 -21.31 19.79
CA LYS A 6 -1.64 -20.03 20.06
C LYS A 6 -0.33 -19.97 19.26
N LEU A 7 -0.28 -19.12 18.23
CA LEU A 7 0.92 -18.94 17.42
C LEU A 7 2.04 -18.34 18.27
N ASN A 8 3.23 -18.90 18.14
CA ASN A 8 4.46 -18.38 18.73
C ASN A 8 5.67 -18.70 17.83
N GLU A 9 6.83 -18.14 18.14
CA GLU A 9 8.05 -18.33 17.33
C GLU A 9 8.46 -19.79 17.24
N LYS A 10 8.30 -20.57 18.34
CA LYS A 10 8.60 -22.00 18.38
C LYS A 10 7.71 -22.77 17.41
N THR A 11 6.40 -22.50 17.44
CA THR A 11 5.43 -23.14 16.54
C THR A 11 5.77 -22.90 15.07
N LEU A 12 6.18 -21.67 14.71
CA LEU A 12 6.54 -21.37 13.33
C LEU A 12 7.85 -22.02 12.92
N ARG A 13 8.81 -22.11 13.83
CA ARG A 13 10.09 -22.76 13.57
C ARG A 13 9.93 -24.26 13.35
N GLU A 14 9.06 -24.89 14.13
CA GLU A 14 8.74 -26.32 14.08
C GLU A 14 7.71 -26.68 13.00
N ALA A 15 7.09 -25.70 12.34
CA ALA A 15 6.12 -25.94 11.28
C ALA A 15 6.81 -26.48 10.03
N GLU A 16 6.75 -27.78 9.80
CA GLU A 16 7.38 -28.45 8.66
C GLU A 16 6.60 -28.17 7.35
N PRO A 17 7.28 -27.78 6.27
CA PRO A 17 6.66 -27.66 4.95
C PRO A 17 6.22 -29.03 4.43
N LYS A 18 5.10 -29.08 3.74
CA LYS A 18 4.59 -30.30 3.11
C LYS A 18 4.81 -30.22 1.61
N PRO A 19 5.38 -31.26 0.97
CA PRO A 19 5.61 -31.26 -0.49
C PRO A 19 4.31 -31.00 -1.25
N GLY A 20 4.34 -30.03 -2.16
CA GLY A 20 3.22 -29.68 -3.03
C GLY A 20 2.00 -29.04 -2.37
N VAL A 21 1.97 -28.87 -1.04
CA VAL A 21 0.79 -28.39 -0.33
C VAL A 21 1.14 -27.20 0.57
N SER A 22 0.36 -26.13 0.47
CA SER A 22 0.38 -25.05 1.46
C SER A 22 -0.73 -25.25 2.48
N TYR A 23 -0.45 -25.02 3.75
CA TYR A 23 -1.45 -25.12 4.82
C TYR A 23 -1.40 -23.92 5.76
N GLN A 24 -2.45 -23.76 6.57
CA GLN A 24 -2.56 -22.66 7.54
C GLN A 24 -2.64 -23.19 8.96
N ILE A 25 -2.03 -22.46 9.87
CA ILE A 25 -2.14 -22.62 11.32
C ILE A 25 -2.83 -21.36 11.82
N PHE A 26 -4.07 -21.50 12.30
CA PHE A 26 -4.85 -20.37 12.80
C PHE A 26 -4.50 -20.06 14.25
N ASP A 27 -4.39 -18.78 14.56
CA ASP A 27 -4.20 -18.30 15.92
C ASP A 27 -5.49 -18.47 16.74
N THR A 28 -5.33 -18.74 18.04
CA THR A 28 -6.45 -18.83 18.98
C THR A 28 -6.82 -17.49 19.61
N GLU A 29 -5.92 -16.50 19.57
CA GLU A 29 -6.14 -15.18 20.20
C GLU A 29 -6.84 -14.18 19.27
N VAL A 30 -6.55 -14.23 17.96
CA VAL A 30 -7.13 -13.30 16.99
C VAL A 30 -7.87 -14.07 15.89
N ILE A 31 -9.17 -13.83 15.80
CA ILE A 31 -10.04 -14.48 14.80
C ILE A 31 -9.58 -14.14 13.38
N GLY A 32 -9.34 -15.20 12.60
CA GLY A 32 -8.91 -15.08 11.20
C GLY A 32 -7.41 -14.89 11.02
N PHE A 33 -6.65 -14.56 12.07
CA PHE A 33 -5.20 -14.50 12.00
C PHE A 33 -4.60 -15.91 11.85
N ALA A 34 -3.68 -16.07 10.90
CA ALA A 34 -3.05 -17.35 10.61
C ALA A 34 -1.62 -17.18 10.10
N ALA A 35 -0.82 -18.21 10.32
CA ALA A 35 0.43 -18.42 9.61
C ALA A 35 0.21 -19.43 8.48
N ARG A 36 0.49 -19.03 7.24
CA ARG A 36 0.51 -19.91 6.07
C ARG A 36 1.92 -20.45 5.87
N VAL A 37 2.05 -21.78 5.87
CA VAL A 37 3.28 -22.49 5.55
C VAL A 37 3.20 -22.98 4.11
N GLN A 38 4.14 -22.55 3.28
CA GLN A 38 4.21 -22.93 1.87
C GLN A 38 5.05 -24.18 1.68
N ALA A 39 4.88 -24.88 0.57
CA ALA A 39 5.69 -26.04 0.21
C ALA A 39 7.19 -25.72 0.12
N SER A 40 7.55 -24.49 -0.23
CA SER A 40 8.93 -23.96 -0.23
C SER A 40 9.54 -23.75 1.14
N GLY A 41 8.76 -23.91 2.22
CA GLY A 41 9.17 -23.58 3.58
C GLY A 41 8.94 -22.11 3.98
N ALA A 42 8.56 -21.24 3.06
CA ALA A 42 8.23 -19.86 3.39
C ALA A 42 6.98 -19.79 4.30
N ARG A 43 7.02 -18.90 5.27
CA ARG A 43 5.92 -18.69 6.23
C ARG A 43 5.44 -17.25 6.14
N THR A 44 4.12 -17.09 6.00
CA THR A 44 3.51 -15.78 5.77
C THR A 44 2.33 -15.59 6.70
N PHE A 45 2.28 -14.47 7.40
CA PHE A 45 1.14 -14.09 8.22
C PHE A 45 0.02 -13.53 7.37
N THR A 46 -1.20 -13.99 7.63
CA THR A 46 -2.41 -13.59 6.93
C THR A 46 -3.55 -13.34 7.91
N ILE A 47 -4.51 -12.52 7.49
CA ILE A 47 -5.80 -12.42 8.15
C ILE A 47 -6.90 -12.78 7.15
N ASP A 48 -7.74 -13.74 7.53
CA ASP A 48 -8.93 -14.18 6.79
C ASP A 48 -10.17 -13.52 7.40
N TYR A 49 -11.01 -12.90 6.58
CA TYR A 49 -12.21 -12.21 7.03
C TYR A 49 -13.31 -12.25 5.99
N ARG A 50 -14.52 -11.83 6.38
CA ARG A 50 -15.64 -11.62 5.46
C ARG A 50 -15.98 -10.15 5.39
N HIS A 51 -16.19 -9.66 4.17
CA HIS A 51 -16.70 -8.32 3.90
C HIS A 51 -17.70 -8.37 2.75
N ALA A 52 -18.86 -7.72 2.92
CA ALA A 52 -19.97 -7.74 1.95
C ALA A 52 -20.33 -9.17 1.45
N GLY A 53 -20.37 -10.15 2.35
CA GLY A 53 -20.70 -11.55 2.05
C GLY A 53 -19.57 -12.37 1.41
N ARG A 54 -18.45 -11.76 1.02
CA ARG A 54 -17.32 -12.42 0.37
C ARG A 54 -16.19 -12.73 1.36
N GLN A 55 -15.60 -13.91 1.21
CA GLN A 55 -14.39 -14.26 1.97
C GLN A 55 -13.17 -13.56 1.35
N ARG A 56 -12.38 -12.91 2.18
CA ARG A 56 -11.16 -12.21 1.78
C ARG A 56 -9.98 -12.66 2.63
N ARG A 57 -8.79 -12.54 2.06
CA ARG A 57 -7.53 -12.83 2.74
C ARG A 57 -6.54 -11.72 2.46
N MET A 58 -5.99 -11.13 3.51
CA MET A 58 -4.94 -10.13 3.41
C MET A 58 -3.65 -10.67 4.00
N THR A 59 -2.54 -10.46 3.31
CA THR A 59 -1.19 -10.75 3.82
C THR A 59 -0.73 -9.60 4.70
N ILE A 60 -0.25 -9.93 5.89
CA ILE A 60 0.34 -8.99 6.86
C ILE A 60 1.84 -8.84 6.60
N GLY A 61 2.56 -9.97 6.57
CA GLY A 61 4.00 -9.95 6.36
C GLY A 61 4.58 -11.37 6.33
N ARG A 62 5.87 -11.46 6.06
CA ARG A 62 6.61 -12.74 6.00
C ARG A 62 7.38 -12.94 7.30
N TRP A 63 7.45 -14.17 7.78
CA TRP A 63 8.36 -14.58 8.82
C TRP A 63 9.73 -14.94 8.20
N PRO A 64 10.90 -14.60 8.81
CA PRO A 64 11.05 -13.97 10.14
C PRO A 64 11.09 -12.43 10.15
N GLU A 65 10.95 -11.72 9.01
CA GLU A 65 10.98 -10.25 8.94
C GLU A 65 9.93 -9.62 9.86
N TRP A 66 8.79 -10.29 9.99
CA TRP A 66 7.76 -10.00 10.99
C TRP A 66 7.82 -11.03 12.11
N SER A 67 7.94 -10.59 13.36
CA SER A 67 7.75 -11.46 14.51
C SER A 67 6.28 -11.85 14.68
N VAL A 68 6.00 -12.98 15.35
CA VAL A 68 4.62 -13.40 15.64
C VAL A 68 3.87 -12.33 16.43
N THR A 69 4.54 -11.69 17.40
CA THR A 69 3.94 -10.63 18.22
C THR A 69 3.56 -9.42 17.38
N ALA A 70 4.47 -8.90 16.54
CA ALA A 70 4.18 -7.76 15.67
C ALA A 70 3.06 -8.07 14.67
N ALA A 71 3.07 -9.26 14.07
CA ALA A 71 2.03 -9.71 13.16
C ALA A 71 0.67 -9.84 13.84
N ARG A 72 0.62 -10.31 15.10
CA ARG A 72 -0.60 -10.42 15.89
C ARG A 72 -1.17 -9.05 16.24
N GLU A 73 -0.33 -8.09 16.67
CA GLU A 73 -0.80 -6.73 16.94
C GLU A 73 -1.39 -6.10 15.66
N ARG A 74 -0.71 -6.25 14.53
CA ARG A 74 -1.26 -5.79 13.25
C ARG A 74 -2.58 -6.47 12.88
N ALA A 75 -2.70 -7.77 13.16
CA ALA A 75 -3.95 -8.50 12.95
C ALA A 75 -5.10 -7.97 13.83
N LYS A 76 -4.82 -7.58 15.08
CA LYS A 76 -5.81 -6.94 15.97
C LYS A 76 -6.29 -5.60 15.42
N GLU A 77 -5.39 -4.76 14.92
CA GLU A 77 -5.74 -3.48 14.28
C GLU A 77 -6.65 -3.70 13.06
N LEU A 78 -6.25 -4.61 12.17
CA LEU A 78 -7.03 -4.96 10.99
C LEU A 78 -8.40 -5.54 11.39
N ARG A 79 -8.46 -6.34 12.45
CA ARG A 79 -9.73 -6.90 12.94
C ARG A 79 -10.67 -5.80 13.41
N ARG A 80 -10.18 -4.80 14.16
CA ARG A 80 -10.99 -3.65 14.57
C ARG A 80 -11.56 -2.89 13.37
N ALA A 81 -10.71 -2.59 12.38
CA ALA A 81 -11.16 -1.93 11.14
C ALA A 81 -12.25 -2.74 10.40
N ILE A 82 -12.10 -4.07 10.35
CA ILE A 82 -13.10 -4.96 9.74
C ILE A 82 -14.41 -4.93 10.54
N ASP A 83 -14.35 -4.94 11.86
CA ASP A 83 -15.52 -4.90 12.74
C ASP A 83 -16.24 -3.55 12.65
N GLU A 84 -15.52 -2.47 12.33
CA GLU A 84 -16.05 -1.14 11.99
C GLU A 84 -16.61 -1.06 10.56
N GLY A 85 -16.63 -2.16 9.81
CA GLY A 85 -17.17 -2.23 8.45
C GLY A 85 -16.20 -1.84 7.34
N GLN A 86 -14.93 -1.58 7.65
CA GLN A 86 -13.91 -1.26 6.66
C GLN A 86 -13.44 -2.53 5.92
N ASP A 87 -12.95 -2.33 4.68
CA ASP A 87 -12.30 -3.38 3.91
C ASP A 87 -10.79 -3.08 3.75
N PRO A 88 -9.93 -3.60 4.63
CA PRO A 88 -8.50 -3.31 4.57
C PRO A 88 -7.82 -3.74 3.27
N LEU A 89 -8.36 -4.76 2.60
CA LEU A 89 -7.82 -5.21 1.31
C LEU A 89 -8.16 -4.22 0.20
N ALA A 90 -9.41 -3.75 0.13
CA ALA A 90 -9.84 -2.74 -0.84
C ALA A 90 -9.03 -1.44 -0.63
N ALA A 91 -8.93 -0.95 0.59
CA ALA A 91 -8.14 0.25 0.90
C ALA A 91 -6.67 0.13 0.45
N ARG A 92 -6.06 -1.06 0.62
CA ARG A 92 -4.69 -1.33 0.13
C ARG A 92 -4.62 -1.39 -1.39
N ASP A 93 -5.60 -2.00 -2.03
CA ASP A 93 -5.62 -2.16 -3.49
C ASP A 93 -5.94 -0.83 -4.17
N ASP A 94 -6.81 -0.01 -3.61
CA ASP A 94 -7.06 1.38 -4.04
C ASP A 94 -5.79 2.22 -3.97
N TRP A 95 -5.04 2.10 -2.85
CA TRP A 95 -3.76 2.79 -2.70
C TRP A 95 -2.72 2.31 -3.73
N ARG A 96 -2.66 0.99 -4.03
CA ARG A 96 -1.75 0.43 -5.03
C ARG A 96 -2.13 0.77 -6.46
N GLY A 97 -3.41 0.94 -6.73
CA GLY A 97 -3.96 1.34 -8.02
C GLY A 97 -3.98 2.85 -8.25
N ALA A 98 -3.66 3.65 -7.24
CA ALA A 98 -3.62 5.09 -7.39
C ALA A 98 -2.55 5.51 -8.41
N PRO A 99 -2.86 6.37 -9.38
CA PRO A 99 -1.90 6.83 -10.37
C PRO A 99 -0.81 7.68 -9.71
N HIS A 100 0.38 7.65 -10.28
CA HIS A 100 1.41 8.63 -9.94
C HIS A 100 1.06 10.00 -10.51
N VAL A 101 1.65 11.05 -9.95
CA VAL A 101 1.44 12.41 -10.44
C VAL A 101 1.91 12.54 -11.90
N THR A 102 2.95 11.83 -12.32
CA THR A 102 3.37 11.73 -13.73
C THR A 102 2.23 11.22 -14.62
N ASP A 103 1.57 10.13 -14.24
CA ASP A 103 0.47 9.52 -15.03
C ASP A 103 -0.70 10.52 -15.17
N MET A 104 -1.01 11.22 -14.08
CA MET A 104 -2.04 12.26 -14.07
C MET A 104 -1.66 13.44 -15.00
N ILE A 105 -0.40 13.89 -14.98
CA ILE A 105 0.11 14.96 -15.86
C ILE A 105 0.02 14.53 -17.32
N ASP A 106 0.46 13.33 -17.66
CA ASP A 106 0.44 12.82 -19.03
C ASP A 106 -0.99 12.70 -19.55
N ARG A 107 -1.89 12.20 -18.73
CA ARG A 107 -3.31 12.14 -19.06
C ARG A 107 -3.94 13.52 -19.24
N TYR A 108 -3.63 14.47 -18.37
CA TYR A 108 -4.09 15.86 -18.50
C TYR A 108 -3.62 16.50 -19.81
N ILE A 109 -2.35 16.31 -20.16
CA ILE A 109 -1.76 16.81 -21.42
C ILE A 109 -2.45 16.19 -22.63
N ALA A 110 -2.69 14.87 -22.60
CA ALA A 110 -3.28 14.16 -23.73
C ALA A 110 -4.78 14.42 -23.92
N GLU A 111 -5.55 14.46 -22.85
CA GLU A 111 -7.01 14.47 -22.91
C GLU A 111 -7.63 15.86 -22.73
N HIS A 112 -7.00 16.74 -21.94
CA HIS A 112 -7.57 18.03 -21.54
C HIS A 112 -6.98 19.22 -22.29
N LEU A 113 -5.67 19.31 -22.41
CA LEU A 113 -5.02 20.43 -23.09
C LEU A 113 -5.46 20.64 -24.53
N PRO A 114 -5.71 19.61 -25.37
CA PRO A 114 -6.19 19.82 -26.73
C PRO A 114 -7.55 20.51 -26.82
N LYS A 115 -8.33 20.50 -25.73
CA LYS A 115 -9.66 21.14 -25.62
C LYS A 115 -9.57 22.63 -25.22
N LEU A 116 -8.40 23.08 -24.77
CA LEU A 116 -8.18 24.45 -24.34
C LEU A 116 -7.66 25.32 -25.49
N ALA A 117 -7.81 26.64 -25.37
CA ALA A 117 -7.26 27.59 -26.33
C ALA A 117 -5.73 27.42 -26.46
N LYS A 118 -5.24 27.38 -27.69
CA LYS A 118 -3.83 27.08 -28.03
C LYS A 118 -2.79 27.99 -27.36
N THR A 119 -3.16 29.20 -26.97
CA THR A 119 -2.27 30.20 -26.38
C THR A 119 -1.67 29.82 -25.04
N ASN A 120 -2.37 28.99 -24.24
CA ASN A 120 -1.92 28.62 -22.87
C ASN A 120 -1.44 27.17 -22.75
N ALA A 121 -1.60 26.37 -23.79
CA ALA A 121 -1.29 24.93 -23.69
C ALA A 121 0.22 24.68 -23.52
N GLY A 122 1.05 25.42 -24.28
CA GLY A 122 2.51 25.27 -24.19
C GLY A 122 3.08 25.67 -22.84
N ASP A 123 2.58 26.74 -22.25
CA ASP A 123 3.03 27.20 -20.92
C ASP A 123 2.61 26.25 -19.84
N GLN A 124 1.39 25.71 -19.92
CA GLN A 124 0.93 24.68 -18.96
C GLN A 124 1.75 23.40 -19.06
N VAL A 125 2.04 22.88 -20.25
CA VAL A 125 2.92 21.73 -20.45
C VAL A 125 4.29 22.01 -19.84
N SER A 126 4.87 23.18 -20.13
CA SER A 126 6.18 23.56 -19.61
C SER A 126 6.19 23.62 -18.08
N MET A 127 5.17 24.22 -17.46
CA MET A 127 5.02 24.29 -16.01
C MET A 127 4.89 22.89 -15.39
N LEU A 128 3.99 22.06 -15.92
CA LEU A 128 3.77 20.72 -15.41
C LEU A 128 5.03 19.85 -15.51
N LYS A 129 5.67 19.82 -16.68
CA LYS A 129 6.85 18.99 -16.94
C LYS A 129 8.13 19.49 -16.26
N LYS A 130 8.31 20.82 -16.14
CA LYS A 130 9.55 21.40 -15.60
C LYS A 130 9.50 21.69 -14.11
N MET A 131 8.30 21.87 -13.53
CA MET A 131 8.15 22.25 -12.12
C MET A 131 7.44 21.17 -11.30
N VAL A 132 6.26 20.73 -11.73
CA VAL A 132 5.42 19.79 -10.93
C VAL A 132 5.98 18.37 -10.99
N GLU A 133 6.26 17.85 -12.17
CA GLU A 133 6.73 16.48 -12.36
C GLU A 133 8.08 16.21 -11.65
N PRO A 134 9.10 17.09 -11.69
CA PRO A 134 10.31 16.88 -10.91
C PRO A 134 10.13 16.91 -9.41
N ALA A 135 9.11 17.63 -8.92
CA ALA A 135 8.81 17.73 -7.49
C ALA A 135 8.01 16.50 -6.98
N TRP A 136 7.01 16.06 -7.74
CA TRP A 136 6.04 15.09 -7.27
C TRP A 136 5.79 13.91 -8.20
N GLY A 137 6.39 13.85 -9.37
CA GLY A 137 6.08 12.87 -10.42
C GLY A 137 6.01 11.42 -9.93
N ASN A 138 6.92 11.03 -9.04
CA ASN A 138 6.99 9.67 -8.49
C ASN A 138 6.09 9.45 -7.25
N ARG A 139 5.36 10.47 -6.79
CA ARG A 139 4.41 10.33 -5.68
C ARG A 139 3.05 9.89 -6.20
N LEU A 140 2.32 9.13 -5.40
CA LEU A 140 0.91 8.83 -5.70
C LEU A 140 0.07 10.11 -5.58
N VAL A 141 -0.92 10.27 -6.44
CA VAL A 141 -1.85 11.41 -6.39
C VAL A 141 -2.53 11.53 -5.02
N THR A 142 -2.84 10.39 -4.40
CA THR A 142 -3.46 10.30 -3.07
C THR A 142 -2.56 10.76 -1.92
N GLU A 143 -1.25 10.86 -2.14
CA GLU A 143 -0.27 11.32 -1.14
C GLU A 143 -0.09 12.84 -1.14
N ILE A 144 -0.63 13.54 -2.15
CA ILE A 144 -0.49 15.00 -2.25
C ILE A 144 -1.53 15.68 -1.38
N THR A 145 -1.06 16.39 -0.36
CA THR A 145 -1.91 17.11 0.59
C THR A 145 -2.03 18.60 0.22
N LYS A 146 -3.04 19.27 0.82
CA LYS A 146 -3.15 20.74 0.70
C LYS A 146 -1.89 21.46 1.20
N SER A 147 -1.24 20.95 2.24
CA SER A 147 0.02 21.49 2.76
C SER A 147 1.16 21.37 1.77
N ASP A 148 1.25 20.24 1.02
CA ASP A 148 2.26 20.06 -0.01
C ASP A 148 2.07 21.12 -1.12
N VAL A 149 0.82 21.33 -1.54
CA VAL A 149 0.50 22.33 -2.57
C VAL A 149 0.85 23.74 -2.10
N ALA A 150 0.50 24.12 -0.86
CA ALA A 150 0.84 25.43 -0.32
C ALA A 150 2.36 25.66 -0.31
N LYS A 151 3.11 24.71 0.26
CA LYS A 151 4.59 24.79 0.27
C LYS A 151 5.22 24.87 -1.12
N PHE A 152 4.62 24.19 -2.09
CA PHE A 152 5.10 24.22 -3.46
C PHE A 152 4.83 25.58 -4.11
N LEU A 153 3.67 26.18 -3.86
CA LEU A 153 3.34 27.53 -4.35
C LEU A 153 4.26 28.58 -3.74
N ASP A 154 4.53 28.51 -2.44
CA ASP A 154 5.49 29.40 -1.76
C ASP A 154 6.88 29.27 -2.36
N PHE A 155 7.35 28.03 -2.60
CA PHE A 155 8.62 27.74 -3.26
C PHE A 155 8.71 28.35 -4.65
N VAL A 156 7.65 28.24 -5.45
CA VAL A 156 7.58 28.82 -6.80
C VAL A 156 7.58 30.35 -6.74
N ALA A 157 6.85 30.94 -5.79
CA ALA A 157 6.76 32.39 -5.61
C ALA A 157 8.11 33.00 -5.16
N GLU A 158 8.91 32.29 -4.40
CA GLU A 158 10.24 32.73 -3.96
C GLU A 158 11.32 32.64 -5.04
N GLY A 159 11.01 32.12 -6.22
CA GLY A 159 11.94 32.02 -7.36
C GLY A 159 13.17 31.13 -7.12
N ARG A 160 13.12 30.23 -6.13
CA ARG A 160 14.26 29.35 -5.77
C ARG A 160 14.47 28.24 -6.80
N PRO A 161 15.74 27.81 -7.06
CA PRO A 161 16.01 26.69 -7.93
C PRO A 161 15.45 25.39 -7.33
N ARG A 162 15.06 24.44 -8.21
CA ARG A 162 14.36 23.18 -7.95
C ARG A 162 14.83 22.45 -6.70
N PRO A 163 13.93 21.88 -5.86
CA PRO A 163 14.33 20.95 -4.83
C PRO A 163 14.99 19.72 -5.47
N SER A 164 16.19 19.38 -5.00
CA SER A 164 16.86 18.15 -5.41
C SER A 164 15.97 16.95 -5.09
N LYS A 165 15.93 15.95 -6.01
CA LYS A 165 15.19 14.69 -5.88
C LYS A 165 15.20 14.19 -4.43
N ALA A 166 14.05 14.10 -3.80
CA ALA A 166 13.92 13.41 -2.53
C ALA A 166 14.40 11.97 -2.73
N LYS A 167 15.40 11.56 -1.95
CA LYS A 167 15.81 10.15 -1.92
C LYS A 167 14.61 9.32 -1.45
N PRO A 168 14.31 8.18 -2.08
CA PRO A 168 13.30 7.27 -1.55
C PRO A 168 13.71 6.89 -0.13
N ASN A 169 12.80 7.05 0.82
CA ASN A 169 12.98 6.52 2.15
C ASN A 169 13.11 5.00 2.03
N ASN A 170 14.26 4.50 2.48
CA ASN A 170 14.47 3.08 2.73
C ASN A 170 13.54 2.57 3.81
#